data_376cd5608dffbc9f3f0f0c0303fdfc7a
#
_entry.id   376cd5608dffbc9f3f0f0c0303fdfc7a
#
_cell.length_a   1.000
_cell.length_b   1.000
_cell.length_c   1.000
_cell.angle_alpha   90.00
_cell.angle_beta   90.00
_cell.angle_gamma   90.00
#
_symmetry.space_group_name_H-M   'P 1'
#
loop_
_entity.id
_entity.type
_entity.pdbx_description
1 polymer ?
#
loop_
_entity_poly.entity_id
_entity_poly.type
_entity_poly.pdbx_seq_one_letter_code
_entity_poly.pdbx_strand_id
1 'polypeptide(L)' 'MKALGTQIKERRKALKITQQELADLAGISINTVVAVERGQGDPKISTYLAICNVLGLKLTAQL' A
#
# COMPACT_ATOMS: atom_id res chain seq x y z
N MET A 1 -4.18 0.41 10.68
CA MET A 1 -4.27 -1.00 10.25
C MET A 1 -2.90 -1.55 9.93
N LYS A 2 -2.18 -1.92 11.01
CA LYS A 2 -0.79 -2.41 10.86
C LYS A 2 -0.70 -3.70 10.04
N ALA A 3 -1.65 -4.61 10.20
CA ALA A 3 -1.60 -5.89 9.48
C ALA A 3 -1.64 -5.69 7.96
N LEU A 4 -2.49 -4.78 7.50
CA LEU A 4 -2.57 -4.47 6.07
C LEU A 4 -1.31 -3.77 5.59
N GLY A 5 -0.77 -2.83 6.39
CA GLY A 5 0.47 -2.15 6.07
C GLY A 5 1.65 -3.13 5.94
N THR A 6 1.73 -4.10 6.83
CA THR A 6 2.75 -5.14 6.80
C THR A 6 2.63 -6.00 5.54
N GLN A 7 1.40 -6.39 5.18
CA GLN A 7 1.16 -7.16 3.96
C GLN A 7 1.58 -6.39 2.71
N ILE A 8 1.27 -5.10 2.68
CA ILE A 8 1.65 -4.23 1.57
C ILE A 8 3.16 -4.16 1.45
N LYS A 9 3.85 -3.93 2.56
CA LYS A 9 5.32 -3.86 2.59
C LYS A 9 5.95 -5.17 2.12
N GLU A 10 5.48 -6.29 2.63
CA GLU A 10 6.01 -7.60 2.26
C GLU A 10 5.80 -7.89 0.79
N ARG A 11 4.61 -7.60 0.26
CA ARG A 11 4.32 -7.82 -1.16
C ARG A 11 5.17 -6.92 -2.04
N ARG A 12 5.34 -5.65 -1.64
CA ARG A 12 6.20 -4.72 -2.36
C ARG A 12 7.63 -5.27 -2.44
N LYS A 13 8.18 -5.74 -1.32
CA LYS A 13 9.53 -6.31 -1.27
C LYS A 13 9.63 -7.57 -2.11
N ALA A 14 8.60 -8.41 -2.09
CA ALA A 14 8.58 -9.63 -2.90
C ALA A 14 8.65 -9.30 -4.40
N LEU A 15 8.04 -8.20 -4.81
CA LEU A 15 8.10 -7.73 -6.19
C LEU A 15 9.36 -6.93 -6.49
N LYS A 16 10.23 -6.73 -5.50
CA LYS A 16 11.51 -6.03 -5.63
C LYS A 16 11.36 -4.58 -6.11
N ILE A 17 10.32 -3.90 -5.65
CA ILE A 17 10.12 -2.48 -5.95
C ILE A 17 10.33 -1.64 -4.69
N THR A 18 10.78 -0.41 -4.89
CA THR A 18 11.02 0.53 -3.79
C THR A 18 9.72 1.22 -3.39
N GLN A 19 9.75 1.89 -2.23
CA GLN A 19 8.62 2.72 -1.81
C GLN A 19 8.33 3.84 -2.83
N GLN A 20 9.39 4.44 -3.38
CA GLN A 20 9.21 5.49 -4.39
C GLN A 20 8.57 4.94 -5.67
N GLU A 21 9.00 3.76 -6.11
CA GLU A 21 8.41 3.13 -7.28
C GLU A 21 6.92 2.82 -7.05
N LEU A 22 6.59 2.31 -5.88
CA LEU A 22 5.20 2.04 -5.54
C LEU A 22 4.38 3.33 -5.54
N ALA A 23 4.93 4.40 -4.95
CA ALA A 23 4.26 5.70 -4.93
C ALA A 23 3.99 6.20 -6.34
N ASP A 24 4.99 6.12 -7.21
CA ASP A 24 4.87 6.56 -8.60
C ASP A 24 3.80 5.76 -9.36
N LEU A 25 3.82 4.45 -9.19
CA LEU A 25 2.86 3.56 -9.87
C LEU A 25 1.43 3.74 -9.36
N ALA A 26 1.28 4.00 -8.08
CA ALA A 26 -0.04 4.19 -7.48
C ALA A 26 -0.55 5.63 -7.60
N GLY A 27 0.29 6.56 -8.06
CA GLY A 27 -0.09 7.96 -8.20
C GLY A 27 -0.27 8.68 -6.87
N ILE A 28 0.52 8.31 -5.86
CA ILE A 28 0.45 8.91 -4.52
C ILE A 28 1.85 9.34 -4.09
N SER A 29 1.93 10.11 -2.99
CA SER A 29 3.23 10.54 -2.49
C SER A 29 3.95 9.40 -1.75
N ILE A 30 5.29 9.47 -1.73
CA ILE A 30 6.09 8.49 -0.97
C ILE A 30 5.75 8.55 0.51
N ASN A 31 5.45 9.74 1.04
CA ASN A 31 5.07 9.89 2.44
C ASN A 31 3.81 9.08 2.76
N THR A 32 2.88 9.03 1.83
CA THR A 32 1.66 8.22 1.98
C THR A 32 2.00 6.73 2.01
N VAL A 33 2.89 6.27 1.13
CA VAL A 33 3.34 4.87 1.13
C VAL A 33 3.99 4.52 2.47
N VAL A 34 4.89 5.37 2.95
CA VAL A 34 5.59 5.15 4.23
C VAL A 34 4.57 5.04 5.37
N ALA A 35 3.61 5.97 5.43
CA ALA A 35 2.59 5.97 6.49
C ALA A 35 1.72 4.71 6.42
N VAL A 36 1.30 4.31 5.24
CA VAL A 36 0.48 3.10 5.05
C VAL A 36 1.24 1.87 5.51
N GLU A 37 2.51 1.73 5.13
CA GLU A 37 3.30 0.55 5.51
C GLU A 37 3.57 0.49 7.00
N ARG A 38 3.61 1.62 7.68
CA ARG A 38 3.78 1.69 9.13
C ARG A 38 2.47 1.55 9.90
N GLY A 39 1.34 1.55 9.21
CA GLY A 39 0.03 1.53 9.84
C GLY A 39 -0.29 2.84 10.54
N GLN A 40 0.26 3.95 10.06
CA GLN A 40 0.07 5.28 10.63
C GLN A 40 -0.88 6.10 9.79
N GLY A 41 -1.46 7.13 10.41
CA GLY A 41 -2.38 8.02 9.72
C GLY A 41 -3.73 7.38 9.49
N ASP A 42 -4.51 8.00 8.62
CA ASP A 42 -5.85 7.54 8.28
C ASP A 42 -6.07 7.65 6.76
N PRO A 43 -5.39 6.81 5.98
CA PRO A 43 -5.49 6.88 4.52
C PRO A 43 -6.90 6.54 4.05
N LYS A 44 -7.30 7.18 2.97
CA LYS A 44 -8.61 6.89 2.35
C LYS A 44 -8.59 5.49 1.74
N ILE A 45 -9.78 4.89 1.66
CA ILE A 45 -9.92 3.58 1.03
C ILE A 45 -9.40 3.59 -0.42
N SER A 46 -9.59 4.70 -1.13
CA SER A 46 -9.09 4.84 -2.50
C SER A 46 -7.57 4.72 -2.58
N THR A 47 -6.85 5.20 -1.55
CA THR A 47 -5.41 5.07 -1.44
C THR A 47 -4.99 3.61 -1.32
N TYR A 48 -5.66 2.87 -0.44
CA TYR A 48 -5.41 1.42 -0.27
C TYR A 48 -5.70 0.67 -1.56
N LEU A 49 -6.80 0.99 -2.23
CA LEU A 49 -7.17 0.35 -3.49
C LEU A 49 -6.12 0.58 -4.58
N ALA A 50 -5.61 1.81 -4.68
CA ALA A 50 -4.56 2.14 -5.65
C ALA A 50 -3.30 1.33 -5.40
N ILE A 51 -2.88 1.23 -4.13
CA ILE A 51 -1.70 0.47 -3.73
C ILE A 51 -1.90 -1.02 -4.02
N CYS A 52 -3.03 -1.57 -3.59
CA CYS A 52 -3.34 -2.99 -3.77
C CYS A 52 -3.41 -3.36 -5.25
N ASN A 53 -3.95 -2.47 -6.07
CA ASN A 53 -4.02 -2.69 -7.51
C ASN A 53 -2.64 -2.83 -8.13
N VAL A 54 -1.69 -1.97 -7.74
CA VAL A 54 -0.31 -2.04 -8.22
C VAL A 54 0.34 -3.36 -7.81
N LEU A 55 0.10 -3.81 -6.58
CA LEU A 55 0.73 -4.99 -6.01
C LEU A 55 0.02 -6.30 -6.36
N GLY A 56 -1.09 -6.24 -7.06
CA GLY A 56 -1.87 -7.42 -7.36
C GLY A 56 -2.57 -8.03 -6.16
N LEU A 57 -2.75 -7.24 -5.10
CA LEU A 57 -3.50 -7.67 -3.93
C LEU A 57 -4.97 -7.31 -4.08
N LYS A 58 -5.83 -8.17 -3.56
CA LYS A 58 -7.26 -7.87 -3.53
C LYS A 58 -7.65 -7.41 -2.13
N LEU A 59 -8.26 -6.23 -2.08
CA LEU A 59 -8.86 -5.75 -0.85
C LEU A 59 -10.30 -6.23 -0.84
N THR A 60 -10.56 -7.29 -0.07
CA THR A 60 -11.87 -7.90 -0.03
C THR A 60 -12.57 -7.47 1.24
N ALA A 61 -13.73 -6.84 1.09
CA ALA A 61 -14.62 -6.60 2.20
C ALA A 61 -15.52 -7.82 2.33
N GLN A 62 -15.45 -8.48 3.46
CA GLN A 62 -16.33 -9.61 3.75
C GLN A 62 -17.33 -9.17 4.82
N LEU A 63 -18.56 -9.37 4.51
CA LEU A 63 -19.64 -9.09 5.43
C LEU A 63 -20.15 -10.37 6.03
#